data_51487d888b77907774831a5d67ae2ea7
#
_entry.id   51487d888b77907774831a5d67ae2ea7
#
_cell.length_a   1.000
_cell.length_b   1.000
_cell.length_c   1.000
_cell.angle_alpha   90.00
_cell.angle_beta   90.00
_cell.angle_gamma   90.00
#
_symmetry.space_group_name_H-M   'P 1'
#
loop_
_entity.id
_entity.type
_entity.pdbx_description
1 polymer ?
#
loop_
_entity_poly.entity_id
_entity_poly.type
_entity_poly.pdbx_seq_one_letter_code
_entity_poly.pdbx_strand_id
1 'polypeptide(L)'
;DVYVYSVFAVYFESQFFSPDDKNSTMYVWAIFAATFLMRPIGAWFFGRFADRHGRRLALTVSVTLMALCSFLIAITPTAASIGIWAAVILLFARLLQGFATGGEYGASATYMSEAAIPGRRGFLSSFHYVTLVGGHVLAQLTLLLMLTFWGKPEISEWGWRIAFGIGGIAAVVVFWLRRGMDESLSESSIEAAREGKAQKSGSMYELFVHQWRPLLLCFLITAGGTVAFYTYSVNGPKMIQSAFAGNDP
;
A
#
# COMPACT_ATOMS: atom_id res chain seq x y z
N ASP A 1 -2.23 -3.64 4.40
CA ASP A 1 -3.52 -3.55 3.67
C ASP A 1 -3.41 -4.01 2.22
N VAL A 2 -2.38 -3.60 1.47
CA VAL A 2 -2.18 -4.06 0.08
C VAL A 2 -2.02 -5.58 0.02
N TYR A 3 -1.28 -6.16 0.93
CA TYR A 3 -1.07 -7.61 1.01
C TYR A 3 -2.29 -8.35 1.54
N VAL A 4 -3.04 -7.77 2.46
CA VAL A 4 -4.34 -8.34 2.90
C VAL A 4 -5.26 -8.51 1.70
N TYR A 5 -5.37 -7.49 0.84
CA TYR A 5 -6.16 -7.61 -0.38
C TYR A 5 -5.71 -8.75 -1.27
N SER A 6 -4.41 -8.85 -1.58
CA SER A 6 -3.90 -9.89 -2.48
C SER A 6 -4.03 -11.31 -1.91
N VAL A 7 -3.87 -11.45 -0.60
CA VAL A 7 -3.98 -12.75 0.11
C VAL A 7 -5.43 -13.20 0.23
N PHE A 8 -6.35 -12.26 0.53
CA PHE A 8 -7.76 -12.58 0.72
C PHE A 8 -8.61 -12.44 -0.56
N ALA A 9 -8.02 -12.04 -1.70
CA ALA A 9 -8.72 -11.78 -2.95
C ALA A 9 -9.70 -12.89 -3.36
N VAL A 10 -9.24 -14.14 -3.31
CA VAL A 10 -10.02 -15.34 -3.67
C VAL A 10 -11.22 -15.58 -2.75
N TYR A 11 -11.11 -15.13 -1.49
CA TYR A 11 -12.17 -15.34 -0.50
C TYR A 11 -13.28 -14.31 -0.56
N PHE A 12 -12.98 -13.06 -0.91
CA PHE A 12 -14.00 -12.01 -0.94
C PHE A 12 -14.54 -11.67 -2.34
N GLU A 13 -13.96 -12.21 -3.41
CA GLU A 13 -14.40 -11.88 -4.77
C GLU A 13 -15.89 -12.14 -4.99
N SER A 14 -16.41 -13.25 -4.47
CA SER A 14 -17.84 -13.61 -4.55
C SER A 14 -18.76 -12.68 -3.76
N GLN A 15 -18.22 -11.88 -2.84
CA GLN A 15 -18.99 -10.95 -2.03
C GLN A 15 -19.15 -9.56 -2.71
N PHE A 16 -18.25 -9.22 -3.61
CA PHE A 16 -18.26 -7.94 -4.33
C PHE A 16 -18.73 -8.06 -5.79
N PHE A 17 -18.62 -9.27 -6.36
CA PHE A 17 -19.03 -9.56 -7.73
C PHE A 17 -19.99 -10.73 -7.74
N SER A 18 -20.89 -10.77 -8.75
CA SER A 18 -21.83 -11.89 -8.87
C SER A 18 -21.08 -13.21 -9.06
N PRO A 19 -21.44 -14.28 -8.32
CA PRO A 19 -20.85 -15.61 -8.50
C PRO A 19 -21.03 -16.18 -9.93
N ASP A 20 -22.06 -15.72 -10.63
CA ASP A 20 -22.37 -16.15 -12.00
C ASP A 20 -21.50 -15.47 -13.06
N ASP A 21 -20.78 -14.38 -12.70
CA ASP A 21 -19.91 -13.66 -13.62
C ASP A 21 -18.54 -14.34 -13.70
N LYS A 22 -18.26 -14.99 -14.82
CA LYS A 22 -16.98 -15.65 -15.11
C LYS A 22 -15.77 -14.68 -15.07
N ASN A 23 -16.01 -13.39 -15.05
CA ASN A 23 -14.97 -12.35 -15.05
C ASN A 23 -14.71 -11.76 -13.65
N SER A 24 -15.37 -12.24 -12.59
CA SER A 24 -15.23 -11.69 -11.24
C SER A 24 -13.77 -11.65 -10.76
N THR A 25 -13.02 -12.73 -10.95
CA THR A 25 -11.59 -12.80 -10.65
C THR A 25 -10.80 -11.76 -11.44
N MET A 26 -11.11 -11.56 -12.72
CA MET A 26 -10.45 -10.55 -13.56
C MET A 26 -10.71 -9.14 -13.03
N TYR A 27 -11.92 -8.82 -12.58
CA TYR A 27 -12.24 -7.51 -12.01
C TYR A 27 -11.49 -7.24 -10.71
N VAL A 28 -11.38 -8.23 -9.81
CA VAL A 28 -10.60 -8.10 -8.58
C VAL A 28 -9.14 -7.79 -8.87
N TRP A 29 -8.54 -8.48 -9.85
CA TRP A 29 -7.16 -8.22 -10.24
C TRP A 29 -6.99 -6.92 -11.03
N ALA A 30 -7.98 -6.52 -11.80
CA ALA A 30 -7.99 -5.21 -12.47
C ALA A 30 -8.03 -4.06 -11.45
N ILE A 31 -8.84 -4.17 -10.38
CA ILE A 31 -8.85 -3.21 -9.28
C ILE A 31 -7.50 -3.18 -8.56
N PHE A 32 -6.89 -4.35 -8.34
CA PHE A 32 -5.54 -4.44 -7.77
C PHE A 32 -4.51 -3.72 -8.65
N ALA A 33 -4.53 -3.96 -9.96
CA ALA A 33 -3.66 -3.28 -10.92
C ALA A 33 -3.90 -1.76 -10.96
N ALA A 34 -5.16 -1.33 -10.96
CA ALA A 34 -5.52 0.09 -10.94
C ALA A 34 -4.95 0.82 -9.70
N THR A 35 -4.83 0.13 -8.56
CA THR A 35 -4.20 0.66 -7.34
C THR A 35 -2.75 1.10 -7.60
N PHE A 36 -2.01 0.39 -8.45
CA PHE A 36 -0.63 0.75 -8.79
C PHE A 36 -0.54 2.01 -9.64
N LEU A 37 -1.52 2.28 -10.50
CA LEU A 37 -1.57 3.50 -11.32
C LEU A 37 -1.73 4.76 -10.47
N MET A 38 -2.35 4.64 -9.30
CA MET A 38 -2.51 5.76 -8.37
C MET A 38 -1.24 6.06 -7.56
N ARG A 39 -0.29 5.12 -7.46
CA ARG A 39 0.94 5.31 -6.67
C ARG A 39 1.83 6.44 -7.16
N PRO A 40 2.15 6.60 -8.46
CA PRO A 40 2.93 7.74 -8.95
C PRO A 40 2.27 9.09 -8.66
N ILE A 41 0.93 9.16 -8.79
CA ILE A 41 0.16 10.37 -8.50
C ILE A 41 0.25 10.69 -7.01
N GLY A 42 0.06 9.68 -6.16
CA GLY A 42 0.21 9.80 -4.71
C GLY A 42 1.62 10.20 -4.28
N ALA A 43 2.64 9.59 -4.87
CA ALA A 43 4.05 9.92 -4.60
C ALA A 43 4.37 11.38 -4.93
N TRP A 44 3.90 11.87 -6.07
CA TRP A 44 4.08 13.27 -6.45
C TRP A 44 3.34 14.22 -5.50
N PHE A 45 2.08 13.95 -5.21
CA PHE A 45 1.25 14.79 -4.33
C PHE A 45 1.83 14.85 -2.91
N PHE A 46 2.05 13.69 -2.29
CA PHE A 46 2.57 13.61 -0.93
C PHE A 46 4.02 14.04 -0.82
N GLY A 47 4.85 13.82 -1.85
CA GLY A 47 6.21 14.36 -1.90
C GLY A 47 6.21 15.88 -1.80
N ARG A 48 5.42 16.55 -2.66
CA ARG A 48 5.26 18.02 -2.60
C ARG A 48 4.59 18.49 -1.30
N PHE A 49 3.64 17.73 -0.79
CA PHE A 49 2.99 18.03 0.48
C PHE A 49 3.97 17.91 1.65
N ALA A 50 4.81 16.87 1.67
CA ALA A 50 5.85 16.65 2.67
C ALA A 50 6.91 17.75 2.66
N ASP A 51 7.34 18.20 1.48
CA ASP A 51 8.32 19.29 1.35
C ASP A 51 7.78 20.62 1.90
N ARG A 52 6.46 20.85 1.82
CA ARG A 52 5.83 22.11 2.25
C ARG A 52 5.32 22.11 3.69
N HIS A 53 4.93 20.95 4.19
CA HIS A 53 4.24 20.83 5.50
C HIS A 53 4.99 19.94 6.49
N GLY A 54 6.13 19.35 6.06
CA GLY A 54 6.92 18.43 6.88
C GLY A 54 6.63 16.95 6.59
N ARG A 55 7.64 16.13 6.80
CA ARG A 55 7.60 14.68 6.55
C ARG A 55 6.63 13.97 7.49
N ARG A 56 6.64 14.36 8.77
CA ARG A 56 5.78 13.81 9.81
C ARG A 56 4.30 13.96 9.45
N LEU A 57 3.89 15.16 9.03
CA LEU A 57 2.48 15.41 8.69
C LEU A 57 2.05 14.61 7.46
N ALA A 58 2.89 14.56 6.42
CA ALA A 58 2.61 13.79 5.22
C ALA A 58 2.41 12.29 5.52
N LEU A 59 3.31 11.70 6.32
CA LEU A 59 3.23 10.32 6.78
C LEU A 59 1.99 10.05 7.64
N THR A 60 1.60 11.00 8.48
CA THR A 60 0.42 10.86 9.33
C THR A 60 -0.86 10.89 8.50
N VAL A 61 -0.97 11.82 7.55
CA VAL A 61 -2.13 11.94 6.66
C VAL A 61 -2.29 10.70 5.77
N SER A 62 -1.19 10.19 5.20
CA SER A 62 -1.24 8.99 4.35
C SER A 62 -1.73 7.76 5.11
N VAL A 63 -1.24 7.52 6.33
CA VAL A 63 -1.70 6.40 7.18
C VAL A 63 -3.15 6.56 7.61
N THR A 64 -3.57 7.78 7.94
CA THR A 64 -4.97 8.04 8.28
C THR A 64 -5.89 7.70 7.12
N LEU A 65 -5.51 8.12 5.91
CA LEU A 65 -6.27 7.80 4.70
C LEU A 65 -6.33 6.28 4.45
N MET A 66 -5.21 5.56 4.65
CA MET A 66 -5.18 4.11 4.55
C MET A 66 -6.10 3.43 5.58
N ALA A 67 -6.07 3.88 6.84
CA ALA A 67 -6.94 3.36 7.90
C ALA A 67 -8.42 3.53 7.54
N LEU A 68 -8.80 4.74 7.12
CA LEU A 68 -10.18 5.04 6.74
C LEU A 68 -10.66 4.16 5.58
N CYS A 69 -9.82 3.96 4.56
CA CYS A 69 -10.15 3.09 3.44
C CYS A 69 -10.26 1.61 3.86
N SER A 70 -9.41 1.13 4.76
CA SER A 70 -9.49 -0.25 5.27
C SER A 70 -10.75 -0.48 6.08
N PHE A 71 -11.13 0.45 6.95
CA PHE A 71 -12.41 0.38 7.65
C PHE A 71 -13.59 0.47 6.68
N LEU A 72 -13.52 1.34 5.67
CA LEU A 72 -14.57 1.44 4.65
C LEU A 72 -14.76 0.10 3.94
N ILE A 73 -13.69 -0.58 3.54
CA ILE A 73 -13.79 -1.91 2.92
C ILE A 73 -14.38 -2.92 3.90
N ALA A 74 -13.93 -2.93 5.17
CA ALA A 74 -14.41 -3.87 6.19
C ALA A 74 -15.91 -3.76 6.47
N ILE A 75 -16.48 -2.54 6.43
CA ILE A 75 -17.89 -2.29 6.70
C ILE A 75 -18.77 -2.29 5.45
N THR A 76 -18.18 -2.36 4.24
CA THR A 76 -18.94 -2.33 2.99
C THR A 76 -19.87 -3.54 2.91
N PRO A 77 -21.20 -3.32 2.65
CA PRO A 77 -22.14 -4.41 2.42
C PRO A 77 -21.78 -5.21 1.17
N THR A 78 -22.28 -6.44 1.10
CA THR A 78 -22.01 -7.34 -0.04
C THR A 78 -22.79 -6.90 -1.29
N ALA A 79 -22.37 -7.38 -2.46
CA ALA A 79 -23.07 -7.15 -3.72
C ALA A 79 -24.52 -7.67 -3.69
N ALA A 80 -24.82 -8.69 -2.88
CA ALA A 80 -26.17 -9.16 -2.66
C ALA A 80 -27.10 -8.10 -2.03
N SER A 81 -26.54 -7.18 -1.23
CA SER A 81 -27.30 -6.13 -0.54
C SER A 81 -27.40 -4.83 -1.34
N ILE A 82 -26.29 -4.39 -1.94
CA ILE A 82 -26.18 -3.08 -2.61
C ILE A 82 -25.82 -3.15 -4.10
N GLY A 83 -25.77 -4.36 -4.65
CA GLY A 83 -25.49 -4.58 -6.07
C GLY A 83 -24.11 -4.06 -6.49
N ILE A 84 -24.04 -3.42 -7.64
CA ILE A 84 -22.80 -2.91 -8.23
C ILE A 84 -22.09 -1.86 -7.37
N TRP A 85 -22.79 -1.20 -6.46
CA TRP A 85 -22.21 -0.21 -5.57
C TRP A 85 -21.14 -0.79 -4.64
N ALA A 86 -21.22 -2.08 -4.30
CA ALA A 86 -20.17 -2.77 -3.55
C ALA A 86 -18.83 -2.71 -4.29
N ALA A 87 -18.84 -3.04 -5.58
CA ALA A 87 -17.65 -2.99 -6.43
C ALA A 87 -17.12 -1.55 -6.62
N VAL A 88 -18.03 -0.57 -6.76
CA VAL A 88 -17.66 0.85 -6.90
C VAL A 88 -16.97 1.37 -5.63
N ILE A 89 -17.52 1.06 -4.45
CA ILE A 89 -16.92 1.44 -3.16
C ILE A 89 -15.56 0.76 -2.99
N LEU A 90 -15.45 -0.52 -3.32
CA LEU A 90 -14.19 -1.24 -3.28
C LEU A 90 -13.14 -0.58 -4.19
N LEU A 91 -13.49 -0.31 -5.46
CA LEU A 91 -12.61 0.37 -6.41
C LEU A 91 -12.15 1.73 -5.86
N PHE A 92 -13.07 2.55 -5.38
CA PHE A 92 -12.76 3.88 -4.85
C PHE A 92 -11.81 3.79 -3.64
N ALA A 93 -12.12 2.94 -2.67
CA ALA A 93 -11.28 2.72 -1.50
C ALA A 93 -9.88 2.24 -1.91
N ARG A 94 -9.77 1.34 -2.89
CA ARG A 94 -8.50 0.82 -3.41
C ARG A 94 -7.68 1.87 -4.14
N LEU A 95 -8.30 2.72 -4.95
CA LEU A 95 -7.62 3.85 -5.60
C LEU A 95 -7.04 4.82 -4.57
N LEU A 96 -7.82 5.17 -3.53
CA LEU A 96 -7.35 6.01 -2.43
C LEU A 96 -6.22 5.35 -1.62
N GLN A 97 -6.29 4.04 -1.36
CA GLN A 97 -5.20 3.29 -0.72
C GLN A 97 -3.93 3.30 -1.59
N GLY A 98 -4.06 3.14 -2.91
CA GLY A 98 -2.93 3.25 -3.84
C GLY A 98 -2.28 4.63 -3.81
N PHE A 99 -3.10 5.68 -3.81
CA PHE A 99 -2.66 7.06 -3.68
C PHE A 99 -1.91 7.31 -2.36
N ALA A 100 -2.46 6.87 -1.23
CA ALA A 100 -1.83 6.99 0.08
C ALA A 100 -0.52 6.20 0.17
N THR A 101 -0.50 4.96 -0.33
CA THR A 101 0.69 4.09 -0.34
C THR A 101 1.83 4.69 -1.16
N GLY A 102 1.52 5.33 -2.31
CA GLY A 102 2.53 6.01 -3.13
C GLY A 102 3.24 7.11 -2.34
N GLY A 103 2.47 7.90 -1.61
CA GLY A 103 3.00 8.97 -0.76
C GLY A 103 3.80 8.45 0.44
N GLU A 104 3.30 7.42 1.08
CA GLU A 104 3.96 6.82 2.26
C GLU A 104 5.33 6.25 1.90
N TYR A 105 5.45 5.54 0.77
CA TYR A 105 6.69 4.92 0.36
C TYR A 105 7.81 5.95 0.19
N GLY A 106 7.57 7.02 -0.56
CA GLY A 106 8.56 8.08 -0.80
C GLY A 106 8.91 8.86 0.46
N ALA A 107 7.90 9.30 1.22
CA ALA A 107 8.10 10.08 2.43
C ALA A 107 8.80 9.27 3.54
N SER A 108 8.49 7.98 3.68
CA SER A 108 9.11 7.09 4.66
C SER A 108 10.58 6.82 4.32
N ALA A 109 10.89 6.49 3.05
CA ALA A 109 12.26 6.26 2.61
C ALA A 109 13.15 7.50 2.83
N THR A 110 12.63 8.69 2.51
CA THR A 110 13.32 9.95 2.72
C THR A 110 13.50 10.24 4.20
N TYR A 111 12.45 10.10 5.02
CA TYR A 111 12.52 10.29 6.46
C TYR A 111 13.59 9.39 7.11
N MET A 112 13.61 8.10 6.78
CA MET A 112 14.61 7.17 7.33
C MET A 112 16.03 7.53 6.92
N SER A 113 16.22 8.08 5.72
CA SER A 113 17.52 8.54 5.25
C SER A 113 17.96 9.84 5.93
N GLU A 114 17.03 10.78 6.17
CA GLU A 114 17.29 12.07 6.83
C GLU A 114 17.52 11.91 8.34
N ALA A 115 16.74 11.07 9.01
CA ALA A 115 16.85 10.79 10.45
C ALA A 115 18.03 9.87 10.80
N ALA A 116 18.70 9.29 9.80
CA ALA A 116 19.79 8.33 10.02
C ALA A 116 21.08 9.01 10.47
N ILE A 117 21.76 8.39 11.44
CA ILE A 117 23.09 8.80 11.92
C ILE A 117 24.08 8.68 10.74
N PRO A 118 25.02 9.66 10.59
CA PRO A 118 26.08 9.59 9.57
C PRO A 118 26.82 8.25 9.60
N GLY A 119 27.01 7.62 8.45
CA GLY A 119 27.66 6.32 8.30
C GLY A 119 26.74 5.09 8.47
N ARG A 120 25.49 5.23 8.95
CA ARG A 120 24.53 4.12 9.11
C ARG A 120 23.25 4.26 8.27
N ARG A 121 23.24 5.16 7.29
CA ARG A 121 22.06 5.43 6.45
C ARG A 121 21.53 4.16 5.76
N GLY A 122 22.40 3.36 5.15
CA GLY A 122 21.99 2.14 4.47
C GLY A 122 21.37 1.11 5.41
N PHE A 123 21.93 0.94 6.61
CA PHE A 123 21.40 0.02 7.62
C PHE A 123 19.99 0.46 8.08
N LEU A 124 19.81 1.74 8.42
CA LEU A 124 18.50 2.23 8.83
C LEU A 124 17.47 2.19 7.70
N SER A 125 17.87 2.56 6.49
CA SER A 125 16.99 2.49 5.32
C SER A 125 16.57 1.04 4.95
N SER A 126 17.38 0.02 5.30
CA SER A 126 17.01 -1.38 5.05
C SER A 126 15.80 -1.85 5.85
N PHE A 127 15.51 -1.24 6.99
CA PHE A 127 14.30 -1.55 7.77
C PHE A 127 13.00 -1.26 6.99
N HIS A 128 13.05 -0.37 6.01
CA HIS A 128 11.91 -0.14 5.13
C HIS A 128 11.49 -1.43 4.39
N TYR A 129 12.45 -2.20 3.90
CA TYR A 129 12.18 -3.50 3.26
C TYR A 129 11.78 -4.58 4.26
N VAL A 130 12.36 -4.57 5.46
CA VAL A 130 11.96 -5.48 6.54
C VAL A 130 10.48 -5.31 6.89
N THR A 131 10.02 -4.07 7.01
CA THR A 131 8.60 -3.79 7.29
C THR A 131 7.69 -4.15 6.12
N LEU A 132 8.14 -3.95 4.87
CA LEU A 132 7.41 -4.31 3.67
C LEU A 132 7.17 -5.83 3.58
N VAL A 133 8.23 -6.62 3.75
CA VAL A 133 8.14 -8.09 3.78
C VAL A 133 7.38 -8.56 5.02
N GLY A 134 7.62 -7.94 6.18
CA GLY A 134 6.91 -8.22 7.42
C GLY A 134 5.39 -8.06 7.29
N GLY A 135 4.94 -7.02 6.58
CA GLY A 135 3.52 -6.83 6.28
C GLY A 135 2.92 -7.97 5.44
N HIS A 136 3.67 -8.50 4.48
CA HIS A 136 3.25 -9.66 3.70
C HIS A 136 3.17 -10.94 4.56
N VAL A 137 4.18 -11.19 5.37
CA VAL A 137 4.21 -12.32 6.30
C VAL A 137 3.07 -12.26 7.29
N LEU A 138 2.78 -11.07 7.87
CA LEU A 138 1.65 -10.88 8.78
C LEU A 138 0.30 -11.16 8.10
N ALA A 139 0.10 -10.75 6.84
CA ALA A 139 -1.12 -11.04 6.10
C ALA A 139 -1.30 -12.56 5.89
N GLN A 140 -0.21 -13.27 5.54
CA GLN A 140 -0.23 -14.72 5.38
C GLN A 140 -0.46 -15.47 6.70
N LEU A 141 0.18 -15.03 7.79
CA LEU A 141 -0.05 -15.57 9.13
C LEU A 141 -1.49 -15.37 9.58
N THR A 142 -2.07 -14.20 9.31
CA THR A 142 -3.47 -13.92 9.61
C THR A 142 -4.38 -14.91 8.88
N LEU A 143 -4.15 -15.13 7.58
CA LEU A 143 -4.91 -16.11 6.81
C LEU A 143 -4.73 -17.53 7.37
N LEU A 144 -3.50 -17.94 7.68
CA LEU A 144 -3.20 -19.26 8.23
C LEU A 144 -3.92 -19.50 9.56
N LEU A 145 -3.87 -18.52 10.47
CA LEU A 145 -4.58 -18.58 11.74
C LEU A 145 -6.09 -18.69 11.53
N MET A 146 -6.64 -17.88 10.62
CA MET A 146 -8.07 -17.93 10.32
C MET A 146 -8.47 -19.27 9.72
N LEU A 147 -7.66 -19.86 8.84
CA LEU A 147 -7.92 -21.20 8.29
C LEU A 147 -7.83 -22.32 9.34
N THR A 148 -7.04 -22.11 10.41
CA THR A 148 -6.91 -23.08 11.50
C THR A 148 -8.13 -23.06 12.43
N PHE A 149 -8.69 -21.88 12.69
CA PHE A 149 -9.85 -21.72 13.58
C PHE A 149 -11.19 -21.75 12.87
N TRP A 150 -11.24 -21.31 11.63
CA TRP A 150 -12.43 -21.24 10.78
C TRP A 150 -12.16 -21.91 9.45
N GLY A 151 -13.19 -22.46 8.84
CA GLY A 151 -13.08 -23.08 7.52
C GLY A 151 -12.98 -22.03 6.38
N LYS A 152 -12.72 -22.51 5.16
CA LYS A 152 -12.75 -21.65 3.96
C LYS A 152 -14.11 -20.95 3.76
N PRO A 153 -15.28 -21.61 4.00
CA PRO A 153 -16.59 -20.96 3.84
C PRO A 153 -16.77 -19.75 4.74
N GLU A 154 -16.40 -19.84 6.02
CA GLU A 154 -16.56 -18.76 6.99
C GLU A 154 -15.65 -17.57 6.67
N ILE A 155 -14.45 -17.83 6.16
CA ILE A 155 -13.54 -16.78 5.72
C ILE A 155 -14.11 -16.04 4.49
N SER A 156 -14.72 -16.78 3.56
CA SER A 156 -15.34 -16.18 2.38
C SER A 156 -16.60 -15.39 2.73
N GLU A 157 -17.37 -15.80 3.73
CA GLU A 157 -18.62 -15.14 4.12
C GLU A 157 -18.36 -13.82 4.89
N TRP A 158 -17.52 -13.86 5.92
CA TRP A 158 -17.30 -12.71 6.81
C TRP A 158 -15.86 -12.52 7.29
N GLY A 159 -15.03 -13.58 7.30
CA GLY A 159 -13.69 -13.55 7.88
C GLY A 159 -12.75 -12.52 7.23
N TRP A 160 -12.87 -12.28 5.94
CA TRP A 160 -12.09 -11.25 5.23
C TRP A 160 -12.28 -9.84 5.83
N ARG A 161 -13.47 -9.55 6.40
CA ARG A 161 -13.73 -8.26 7.07
C ARG A 161 -12.86 -8.07 8.30
N ILE A 162 -12.64 -9.15 9.06
CA ILE A 162 -11.75 -9.13 10.23
C ILE A 162 -10.33 -8.79 9.80
N ALA A 163 -9.85 -9.39 8.70
CA ALA A 163 -8.50 -9.11 8.20
C ALA A 163 -8.31 -7.63 7.83
N PHE A 164 -9.29 -7.01 7.15
CA PHE A 164 -9.28 -5.57 6.88
C PHE A 164 -9.46 -4.74 8.16
N GLY A 165 -10.28 -5.18 9.09
CA GLY A 165 -10.46 -4.56 10.41
C GLY A 165 -9.16 -4.53 11.22
N ILE A 166 -8.42 -5.64 11.27
CA ILE A 166 -7.10 -5.74 11.90
C ILE A 166 -6.12 -4.75 11.24
N GLY A 167 -6.12 -4.68 9.89
CA GLY A 167 -5.34 -3.71 9.14
C GLY A 167 -5.68 -2.26 9.51
N GLY A 168 -6.96 -1.95 9.63
CA GLY A 168 -7.44 -0.64 10.08
C GLY A 168 -7.00 -0.30 11.50
N ILE A 169 -7.13 -1.23 12.45
CA ILE A 169 -6.68 -1.05 13.85
C ILE A 169 -5.17 -0.85 13.89
N ALA A 170 -4.40 -1.67 13.16
CA ALA A 170 -2.95 -1.50 13.07
C ALA A 170 -2.57 -0.11 12.55
N ALA A 171 -3.30 0.41 11.55
CA ALA A 171 -3.06 1.76 11.04
C ALA A 171 -3.40 2.85 12.08
N VAL A 172 -4.41 2.66 12.93
CA VAL A 172 -4.69 3.57 14.05
C VAL A 172 -3.55 3.55 15.08
N VAL A 173 -3.01 2.39 15.40
CA VAL A 173 -1.83 2.28 16.28
C VAL A 173 -0.62 3.00 15.67
N VAL A 174 -0.36 2.80 14.37
CA VAL A 174 0.72 3.51 13.67
C VAL A 174 0.49 5.01 13.63
N PHE A 175 -0.76 5.45 13.43
CA PHE A 175 -1.12 6.88 13.54
C PHE A 175 -0.74 7.46 14.91
N TRP A 176 -1.07 6.75 16.00
CA TRP A 176 -0.74 7.18 17.34
C TRP A 176 0.78 7.23 17.57
N LEU A 177 1.53 6.21 17.13
CA LEU A 177 3.00 6.18 17.22
C LEU A 177 3.64 7.32 16.43
N ARG A 178 3.12 7.63 15.22
CA ARG A 178 3.65 8.72 14.38
C ARG A 178 3.42 10.12 14.97
N ARG A 179 2.44 10.29 15.82
CA ARG A 179 2.25 11.56 16.56
C ARG A 179 3.42 11.90 17.48
N GLY A 180 4.16 10.90 17.95
CA GLY A 180 5.36 11.07 18.78
C GLY A 180 6.67 11.20 18.00
N MET A 181 6.64 11.13 16.65
CA MET A 181 7.86 11.28 15.84
C MET A 181 8.27 12.75 15.76
N ASP A 182 9.58 13.00 15.75
CA ASP A 182 10.14 14.32 15.49
C ASP A 182 10.09 14.65 13.98
N GLU A 183 9.99 15.93 13.65
CA GLU A 183 10.08 16.37 12.25
C GLU A 183 11.52 16.28 11.76
N SER A 184 11.76 15.68 10.60
CA SER A 184 13.10 15.54 10.02
C SER A 184 13.55 16.77 9.23
N LEU A 185 12.59 17.58 8.75
CA LEU A 185 12.90 18.84 8.06
C LEU A 185 13.07 20.00 9.03
N SER A 186 14.05 20.86 8.77
CA SER A 186 14.20 22.09 9.53
C SER A 186 13.07 23.08 9.25
N GLU A 187 12.62 23.82 10.26
CA GLU A 187 11.57 24.83 10.13
C GLU A 187 11.88 25.85 9.03
N SER A 188 13.14 26.28 8.93
CA SER A 188 13.59 27.19 7.87
C SER A 188 13.40 26.62 6.46
N SER A 189 13.59 25.31 6.28
CA SER A 189 13.37 24.65 4.98
C SER A 189 11.88 24.58 4.63
N ILE A 190 11.02 24.33 5.62
CA ILE A 190 9.57 24.31 5.43
C ILE A 190 9.05 25.72 5.10
N GLU A 191 9.52 26.75 5.79
CA GLU A 191 9.14 28.15 5.51
C GLU A 191 9.61 28.59 4.12
N ALA A 192 10.85 28.30 3.74
CA ALA A 192 11.36 28.60 2.40
C ALA A 192 10.54 27.90 1.29
N ALA A 193 10.08 26.66 1.53
CA ALA A 193 9.22 25.95 0.61
C ALA A 193 7.80 26.53 0.52
N ARG A 194 7.25 27.01 1.63
CA ARG A 194 5.93 27.68 1.68
C ARG A 194 5.95 29.03 0.96
N GLU A 195 7.00 29.82 1.15
CA GLU A 195 7.16 31.13 0.53
C GLU A 195 7.54 31.05 -0.97
N GLY A 196 7.73 29.86 -1.51
CA GLY A 196 8.14 29.67 -2.91
C GLY A 196 9.59 30.10 -3.19
N LYS A 197 10.36 30.41 -2.14
CA LYS A 197 11.79 30.75 -2.22
C LYS A 197 12.69 29.51 -2.30
N ALA A 198 12.17 28.35 -1.88
CA ALA A 198 12.89 27.09 -2.07
C ALA A 198 12.96 26.80 -3.58
N GLN A 199 14.17 26.58 -4.05
CA GLN A 199 14.50 26.25 -5.43
C GLN A 199 13.59 25.13 -5.92
N LYS A 200 12.54 25.50 -6.66
CA LYS A 200 11.54 24.64 -7.39
C LYS A 200 11.25 23.25 -6.78
N SER A 201 11.13 23.18 -5.45
CA SER A 201 10.86 21.94 -4.73
C SER A 201 9.58 21.26 -5.25
N GLY A 202 9.68 20.00 -5.66
CA GLY A 202 8.55 19.25 -6.21
C GLY A 202 8.16 19.59 -7.66
N SER A 203 9.03 20.26 -8.41
CA SER A 203 8.81 20.51 -9.84
C SER A 203 9.08 19.25 -10.66
N MET A 204 8.04 18.72 -11.33
CA MET A 204 8.19 17.58 -12.27
C MET A 204 9.09 17.95 -13.45
N TYR A 205 9.02 19.18 -13.93
CA TYR A 205 9.88 19.66 -15.02
C TYR A 205 11.36 19.59 -14.63
N GLU A 206 11.73 20.08 -13.46
CA GLU A 206 13.10 20.03 -12.94
C GLU A 206 13.59 18.56 -12.84
N LEU A 207 12.74 17.67 -12.32
CA LEU A 207 13.05 16.26 -12.17
C LEU A 207 13.32 15.59 -13.52
N PHE A 208 12.45 15.78 -14.52
CA PHE A 208 12.58 15.11 -15.82
C PHE A 208 13.62 15.75 -16.74
N VAL A 209 13.87 17.07 -16.63
CA VAL A 209 14.80 17.76 -17.54
C VAL A 209 16.21 17.80 -16.97
N HIS A 210 16.36 18.16 -15.68
CA HIS A 210 17.69 18.34 -15.08
C HIS A 210 18.18 17.12 -14.29
N GLN A 211 17.28 16.27 -13.78
CA GLN A 211 17.60 15.11 -12.94
C GLN A 211 17.26 13.78 -13.61
N TRP A 212 17.16 13.73 -14.95
CA TRP A 212 16.72 12.52 -15.66
C TRP A 212 17.66 11.32 -15.48
N ARG A 213 18.98 11.54 -15.36
CA ARG A 213 19.96 10.46 -15.17
C ARG A 213 19.82 9.75 -13.83
N PRO A 214 19.82 10.46 -12.66
CA PRO A 214 19.51 9.84 -11.38
C PRO A 214 18.13 9.18 -11.36
N LEU A 215 17.12 9.80 -11.99
CA LEU A 215 15.78 9.26 -12.09
C LEU A 215 15.76 7.94 -12.85
N LEU A 216 16.43 7.88 -14.00
CA LEU A 216 16.53 6.66 -14.82
C LEU A 216 17.28 5.55 -14.07
N LEU A 217 18.38 5.83 -13.40
CA LEU A 217 19.12 4.86 -12.60
C LEU A 217 18.26 4.32 -11.45
N CYS A 218 17.60 5.19 -10.72
CA CYS A 218 16.67 4.78 -9.66
C CYS A 218 15.55 3.90 -10.20
N PHE A 219 14.95 4.28 -11.33
CA PHE A 219 13.90 3.50 -11.99
C PHE A 219 14.39 2.10 -12.38
N LEU A 220 15.54 1.98 -13.05
CA LEU A 220 16.07 0.69 -13.51
C LEU A 220 16.41 -0.25 -12.35
N ILE A 221 17.07 0.27 -11.30
CA ILE A 221 17.41 -0.52 -10.11
C ILE A 221 16.14 -0.99 -9.39
N THR A 222 15.19 -0.06 -9.19
CA THR A 222 13.94 -0.37 -8.48
C THR A 222 13.07 -1.32 -9.30
N ALA A 223 12.97 -1.15 -10.62
CA ALA A 223 12.16 -1.99 -11.49
C ALA A 223 12.61 -3.46 -11.42
N GLY A 224 13.93 -3.73 -11.51
CA GLY A 224 14.47 -5.09 -11.41
C GLY A 224 14.14 -5.75 -10.07
N GLY A 225 14.38 -5.05 -8.97
CA GLY A 225 14.05 -5.54 -7.62
C GLY A 225 12.55 -5.75 -7.41
N THR A 226 11.72 -4.86 -7.92
CA THR A 226 10.26 -4.93 -7.78
C THR A 226 9.69 -6.10 -8.58
N VAL A 227 10.12 -6.30 -9.82
CA VAL A 227 9.68 -7.43 -10.65
C VAL A 227 10.04 -8.75 -9.97
N ALA A 228 11.28 -8.92 -9.51
CA ALA A 228 11.69 -10.10 -8.77
C ALA A 228 10.84 -10.32 -7.52
N PHE A 229 10.65 -9.27 -6.70
CA PHE A 229 9.84 -9.35 -5.48
C PHE A 229 8.41 -9.82 -5.76
N TYR A 230 7.69 -9.20 -6.70
CA TYR A 230 6.31 -9.59 -7.01
C TYR A 230 6.21 -10.97 -7.67
N THR A 231 7.19 -11.35 -8.48
CA THR A 231 7.23 -12.68 -9.09
C THR A 231 7.34 -13.77 -8.03
N TYR A 232 8.26 -13.64 -7.09
CA TYR A 232 8.47 -14.67 -6.07
C TYR A 232 7.48 -14.57 -4.90
N SER A 233 7.13 -13.38 -4.43
CA SER A 233 6.32 -13.22 -3.22
C SER A 233 4.82 -13.30 -3.47
N VAL A 234 4.33 -12.84 -4.63
CA VAL A 234 2.90 -12.80 -4.94
C VAL A 234 2.50 -13.90 -5.90
N ASN A 235 3.26 -14.10 -6.97
CA ASN A 235 2.93 -15.11 -7.98
C ASN A 235 3.49 -16.50 -7.64
N GLY A 236 4.64 -16.59 -6.97
CA GLY A 236 5.28 -17.87 -6.61
C GLY A 236 4.35 -18.83 -5.88
N PRO A 237 3.67 -18.43 -4.80
CA PRO A 237 2.72 -19.29 -4.08
C PRO A 237 1.60 -19.81 -4.98
N LYS A 238 1.08 -18.98 -5.89
CA LYS A 238 0.04 -19.37 -6.84
C LYS A 238 0.53 -20.36 -7.88
N MET A 239 1.73 -20.15 -8.40
CA MET A 239 2.36 -21.07 -9.36
C MET A 239 2.60 -22.43 -8.72
N ILE A 240 3.09 -22.46 -7.47
CA ILE A 240 3.27 -23.70 -6.71
C ILE A 240 1.90 -24.37 -6.49
N GLN A 241 0.91 -23.65 -6.04
CA GLN A 241 -0.43 -24.18 -5.83
C GLN A 241 -1.03 -24.76 -7.11
N SER A 242 -0.94 -24.06 -8.24
CA SER A 242 -1.43 -24.56 -9.53
C SER A 242 -0.65 -25.77 -10.05
N ALA A 243 0.67 -25.85 -9.79
CA ALA A 243 1.50 -26.97 -10.21
C ALA A 243 1.20 -28.26 -9.40
N PHE A 244 0.85 -28.12 -8.12
CA PHE A 244 0.56 -29.25 -7.24
C PHE A 244 -0.92 -29.60 -7.18
N ALA A 245 -1.84 -28.64 -7.34
CA ALA A 245 -3.28 -28.90 -7.40
C ALA A 245 -3.75 -29.52 -8.73
N GLY A 246 -2.93 -29.46 -9.78
CA GLY A 246 -3.21 -30.10 -11.07
C GLY A 246 -3.08 -31.61 -11.09
N ASN A 247 -2.70 -32.24 -9.97
CA ASN A 247 -2.56 -33.68 -9.81
C ASN A 247 -3.58 -34.33 -8.88
N ASP A 248 -4.54 -33.57 -8.37
CA ASP A 248 -5.71 -34.17 -7.67
C ASP A 248 -6.83 -34.39 -8.70
N PRO A 249 -7.28 -35.65 -8.88
CA PRO A 249 -8.34 -36.01 -9.81
C PRO A 249 -9.72 -35.47 -9.39
#